data_e032b3b85e28bcd6dc0d4128b19241ad
#
_entry.id   e032b3b85e28bcd6dc0d4128b19241ad
#
_cell.length_a   1.000
_cell.length_b   1.000
_cell.length_c   1.000
_cell.angle_alpha   90.00
_cell.angle_beta   90.00
_cell.angle_gamma   90.00
#
_symmetry.space_group_name_H-M   'P 1'
#
loop_
_entity.id
_entity.type
_entity.pdbx_description
1 polymer ?
#
loop_
_entity_poly.entity_id
_entity_poly.type
_entity_poly.pdbx_seq_one_letter_code
_entity_poly.pdbx_strand_id
1 'polypeptide(L)'
;MASSRGQREPLATSTETTWTPQLWGILIVLSGALLLDGLDVSMVGVALPSIRTALHMSTSSLQWIVSGYTLGYGGLLLLGGRAADLLGRRRVFVAAVAVFAVVSLFGGLVSSPGLLIGARIIKGMAAAFTAPASMSLLTTTFPEGPLRNRAFSIYSVFGASGFSLGLVLSGLLTQISWRWTLLVSAPAAALVLLGAITLIPRGEAGSRASRAWHRFDLPGAAVITVAMLLLVYTVVNAQQAGWGSAQTIGSFAAVVALGGLFAVIETRSTHPLVPFGIFRSAPLRRAQIGAITLFGSYVSFQFLLTQYLQSLAHWSAISTALAFLPAGVIVLVLSVRIAGLLNRFGPGALVVAAFVSLVAGYAVFLTAGVTPDYPAVILPAVILLGAAFGFGFSALTVAATAGVRNEQQGLAASLFQTSFQVGGAVVLAVVTAVIDAAGANTLTSPAAVVSAYRPALYLITGVAALGLLAALPGLRRGSTQIADEVTEFSGAETPAVATESEAA
;
A
#
# COMPACT_ATOMS: atom_id res chain seq x y z
N MET A 1 -21.86 34.02 59.24
CA MET A 1 -22.52 32.76 58.85
C MET A 1 -23.02 32.88 57.43
N ALA A 2 -22.31 32.31 56.48
CA ALA A 2 -22.80 31.99 55.14
C ALA A 2 -21.85 30.93 54.57
N SER A 3 -22.32 29.69 54.53
CA SER A 3 -21.58 28.52 54.06
C SER A 3 -21.57 28.51 52.53
N SER A 4 -20.40 28.65 51.94
CA SER A 4 -20.20 28.40 50.50
C SER A 4 -20.13 26.88 50.26
N ARG A 5 -21.24 26.29 49.83
CA ARG A 5 -21.27 24.94 49.27
C ARG A 5 -20.53 24.98 47.92
N GLY A 6 -19.34 24.40 47.89
CA GLY A 6 -18.64 24.10 46.64
C GLY A 6 -19.48 23.13 45.80
N GLN A 7 -20.01 23.62 44.68
CA GLN A 7 -20.56 22.79 43.63
C GLN A 7 -19.37 22.03 42.99
N ARG A 8 -19.27 20.73 43.25
CA ARG A 8 -18.46 19.83 42.46
C ARG A 8 -19.16 19.74 41.10
N GLU A 9 -18.57 20.34 40.08
CA GLU A 9 -18.95 20.03 38.69
C GLU A 9 -18.86 18.51 38.51
N PRO A 10 -19.89 17.88 37.92
CA PRO A 10 -19.81 16.47 37.55
C PRO A 10 -18.71 16.34 36.49
N LEU A 11 -17.68 15.52 36.79
CA LEU A 11 -16.73 15.04 35.82
C LEU A 11 -17.51 14.60 34.56
N ALA A 12 -17.26 15.27 33.47
CA ALA A 12 -17.83 14.92 32.16
C ALA A 12 -17.60 13.43 31.93
N THR A 13 -18.67 12.66 32.05
CA THR A 13 -18.69 11.25 31.66
C THR A 13 -18.20 11.17 30.26
N SER A 14 -17.04 10.53 30.05
CA SER A 14 -16.55 10.13 28.73
C SER A 14 -17.68 9.35 28.05
N THR A 15 -18.35 9.95 27.09
CA THR A 15 -19.30 9.26 26.23
C THR A 15 -18.48 8.21 25.49
N GLU A 16 -18.51 6.97 26.00
CA GLU A 16 -18.07 5.82 25.22
C GLU A 16 -18.89 5.84 23.93
N THR A 17 -18.27 6.30 22.86
CA THR A 17 -18.89 6.27 21.54
C THR A 17 -19.05 4.81 21.14
N THR A 18 -20.24 4.29 21.36
CA THR A 18 -20.60 2.91 21.03
C THR A 18 -20.62 2.71 19.51
N TRP A 19 -20.22 1.55 19.06
CA TRP A 19 -20.31 1.15 17.66
C TRP A 19 -21.76 1.15 17.19
N THR A 20 -22.12 2.09 16.33
CA THR A 20 -23.45 2.14 15.72
C THR A 20 -23.48 1.36 14.40
N PRO A 21 -24.64 0.85 13.95
CA PRO A 21 -24.76 0.21 12.63
C PRO A 21 -24.29 1.10 11.49
N GLN A 22 -24.48 2.42 11.61
CA GLN A 22 -24.01 3.39 10.61
C GLN A 22 -22.49 3.46 10.56
N LEU A 23 -21.80 3.50 11.70
CA LEU A 23 -20.34 3.49 11.76
C LEU A 23 -19.76 2.20 11.18
N TRP A 24 -20.38 1.05 11.46
CA TRP A 24 -20.03 -0.22 10.84
C TRP A 24 -20.21 -0.17 9.32
N GLY A 25 -21.35 0.35 8.84
CA GLY A 25 -21.61 0.50 7.41
C GLY A 25 -20.59 1.38 6.70
N ILE A 26 -20.23 2.54 7.29
CA ILE A 26 -19.20 3.43 6.75
C ILE A 26 -17.84 2.71 6.72
N LEU A 27 -17.46 2.04 7.80
CA LEU A 27 -16.20 1.30 7.87
C LEU A 27 -16.11 0.22 6.79
N ILE A 28 -17.18 -0.57 6.60
CA ILE A 28 -17.24 -1.62 5.57
C ILE A 28 -17.10 -1.01 4.17
N VAL A 29 -17.76 0.11 3.89
CA VAL A 29 -17.67 0.82 2.61
C VAL A 29 -16.25 1.30 2.34
N LEU A 30 -15.62 1.97 3.31
CA LEU A 30 -14.25 2.48 3.15
C LEU A 30 -13.23 1.35 3.03
N SER A 31 -13.36 0.32 3.86
CA SER A 31 -12.50 -0.86 3.84
C SER A 31 -12.71 -1.69 2.58
N GLY A 32 -13.96 -1.79 2.09
CA GLY A 32 -14.31 -2.46 0.85
C GLY A 32 -13.67 -1.82 -0.37
N ALA A 33 -13.56 -0.50 -0.41
CA ALA A 33 -12.83 0.19 -1.49
C ALA A 33 -11.35 -0.20 -1.51
N LEU A 34 -10.68 -0.24 -0.36
CA LEU A 34 -9.28 -0.67 -0.26
C LEU A 34 -9.11 -2.16 -0.62
N LEU A 35 -10.06 -2.99 -0.22
CA LEU A 35 -10.09 -4.41 -0.62
C LEU A 35 -10.15 -4.54 -2.15
N LEU A 36 -11.02 -3.76 -2.81
CA LEU A 36 -11.18 -3.77 -4.27
C LEU A 36 -9.88 -3.39 -4.99
N ASP A 37 -9.16 -2.40 -4.49
CA ASP A 37 -7.86 -2.00 -5.05
C ASP A 37 -6.86 -3.17 -4.98
N GLY A 38 -6.78 -3.86 -3.83
CA GLY A 38 -5.92 -5.02 -3.65
C GLY A 38 -6.32 -6.22 -4.52
N LEU A 39 -7.62 -6.52 -4.58
CA LEU A 39 -8.18 -7.55 -5.45
C LEU A 39 -7.81 -7.30 -6.91
N ASP A 40 -8.00 -6.08 -7.40
CA ASP A 40 -7.80 -5.75 -8.81
C ASP A 40 -6.34 -5.89 -9.26
N VAL A 41 -5.40 -5.49 -8.41
CA VAL A 41 -3.96 -5.62 -8.70
C VAL A 41 -3.57 -7.09 -8.80
N SER A 42 -4.01 -7.92 -7.87
CA SER A 42 -3.61 -9.33 -7.81
C SER A 42 -4.32 -10.21 -8.84
N MET A 43 -5.62 -9.96 -9.10
CA MET A 43 -6.41 -10.78 -10.02
C MET A 43 -5.89 -10.73 -11.44
N VAL A 44 -5.48 -9.56 -11.92
CA VAL A 44 -4.99 -9.40 -13.28
C VAL A 44 -3.68 -10.13 -13.50
N GLY A 45 -2.79 -10.16 -12.51
CA GLY A 45 -1.50 -10.85 -12.60
C GLY A 45 -1.63 -12.35 -12.98
N VAL A 46 -2.58 -13.05 -12.35
CA VAL A 46 -2.84 -14.48 -12.61
C VAL A 46 -3.52 -14.70 -13.97
N ALA A 47 -4.33 -13.75 -14.44
CA ALA A 47 -5.08 -13.84 -15.69
C ALA A 47 -4.22 -13.51 -16.94
N LEU A 48 -3.02 -12.93 -16.79
CA LEU A 48 -2.19 -12.46 -17.89
C LEU A 48 -1.96 -13.50 -19.02
N PRO A 49 -1.62 -14.77 -18.74
CA PRO A 49 -1.43 -15.76 -19.79
C PRO A 49 -2.70 -15.99 -20.63
N SER A 50 -3.87 -16.05 -19.97
CA SER A 50 -5.17 -16.21 -20.64
C SER A 50 -5.54 -14.98 -21.49
N ILE A 51 -5.25 -13.77 -20.98
CA ILE A 51 -5.45 -12.51 -21.72
C ILE A 51 -4.53 -12.49 -22.96
N ARG A 52 -3.26 -12.88 -22.81
CA ARG A 52 -2.29 -12.94 -23.89
C ARG A 52 -2.78 -13.82 -25.05
N THR A 53 -3.24 -15.02 -24.72
CA THR A 53 -3.74 -15.97 -25.71
C THR A 53 -5.01 -15.46 -26.38
N ALA A 54 -5.98 -14.95 -25.58
CA ALA A 54 -7.27 -14.52 -26.11
C ALA A 54 -7.21 -13.25 -26.97
N LEU A 55 -6.29 -12.33 -26.69
CA LEU A 55 -6.14 -11.05 -27.41
C LEU A 55 -4.92 -11.01 -28.32
N HIS A 56 -4.19 -12.14 -28.49
CA HIS A 56 -2.98 -12.25 -29.32
C HIS A 56 -1.94 -11.15 -29.01
N MET A 57 -1.72 -10.85 -27.72
CA MET A 57 -0.87 -9.76 -27.29
C MET A 57 0.61 -10.16 -27.28
N SER A 58 1.49 -9.23 -27.66
CA SER A 58 2.91 -9.34 -27.40
C SER A 58 3.19 -9.27 -25.89
N THR A 59 4.32 -9.82 -25.45
CA THR A 59 4.75 -9.76 -24.04
C THR A 59 4.84 -8.32 -23.56
N SER A 60 5.32 -7.43 -24.40
CA SER A 60 5.44 -6.00 -24.11
C SER A 60 4.10 -5.30 -23.92
N SER A 61 3.12 -5.57 -24.79
CA SER A 61 1.76 -5.01 -24.65
C SER A 61 1.06 -5.59 -23.42
N LEU A 62 1.28 -6.87 -23.10
CA LEU A 62 0.71 -7.54 -21.94
C LEU A 62 1.17 -6.90 -20.63
N GLN A 63 2.45 -6.52 -20.54
CA GLN A 63 3.01 -5.83 -19.40
C GLN A 63 2.28 -4.52 -19.10
N TRP A 64 1.84 -3.79 -20.13
CA TRP A 64 1.09 -2.55 -19.95
C TRP A 64 -0.27 -2.72 -19.26
N ILE A 65 -0.85 -3.93 -19.26
CA ILE A 65 -2.08 -4.21 -18.51
C ILE A 65 -1.84 -4.06 -17.00
N VAL A 66 -0.69 -4.50 -16.50
CA VAL A 66 -0.31 -4.33 -15.07
C VAL A 66 0.27 -2.96 -14.82
N SER A 67 1.26 -2.56 -15.61
CA SER A 67 2.00 -1.32 -15.46
C SER A 67 1.13 -0.09 -15.69
N GLY A 68 0.14 -0.17 -16.60
CA GLY A 68 -0.81 0.92 -16.85
C GLY A 68 -1.64 1.27 -15.60
N TYR A 69 -2.09 0.27 -14.86
CA TYR A 69 -2.77 0.50 -13.57
C TYR A 69 -1.83 1.17 -12.56
N THR A 70 -0.62 0.62 -12.40
CA THR A 70 0.38 1.16 -11.47
C THR A 70 0.79 2.59 -11.85
N LEU A 71 0.91 2.87 -13.15
CA LEU A 71 1.17 4.20 -13.70
C LEU A 71 0.09 5.20 -13.28
N GLY A 72 -1.19 4.87 -13.55
CA GLY A 72 -2.31 5.72 -13.17
C GLY A 72 -2.40 5.91 -11.66
N TYR A 73 -2.23 4.84 -10.89
CA TYR A 73 -2.31 4.86 -9.44
C TYR A 73 -1.17 5.65 -8.80
N GLY A 74 0.08 5.28 -9.07
CA GLY A 74 1.25 5.93 -8.47
C GLY A 74 1.42 7.39 -8.90
N GLY A 75 1.13 7.68 -10.18
CA GLY A 75 1.28 9.03 -10.73
C GLY A 75 0.31 10.07 -10.17
N LEU A 76 -0.90 9.68 -9.80
CA LEU A 76 -1.93 10.60 -9.33
C LEU A 76 -2.22 10.52 -7.83
N LEU A 77 -1.54 9.66 -7.07
CA LEU A 77 -1.86 9.42 -5.67
C LEU A 77 -1.72 10.67 -4.78
N LEU A 78 -0.66 11.47 -4.98
CA LEU A 78 -0.47 12.72 -4.26
C LEU A 78 -1.55 13.76 -4.62
N LEU A 79 -1.90 13.83 -5.90
CA LEU A 79 -2.98 14.70 -6.38
C LEU A 79 -4.32 14.25 -5.80
N GLY A 80 -4.58 12.94 -5.74
CA GLY A 80 -5.80 12.36 -5.16
C GLY A 80 -5.99 12.74 -3.70
N GLY A 81 -4.94 12.68 -2.88
CA GLY A 81 -4.97 13.12 -1.49
C GLY A 81 -5.35 14.60 -1.37
N ARG A 82 -4.70 15.45 -2.15
CA ARG A 82 -4.96 16.90 -2.14
C ARG A 82 -6.36 17.24 -2.67
N ALA A 83 -6.80 16.56 -3.72
CA ALA A 83 -8.15 16.75 -4.26
C ALA A 83 -9.23 16.39 -3.23
N ALA A 84 -9.02 15.33 -2.44
CA ALA A 84 -9.94 14.95 -1.38
C ALA A 84 -10.11 16.06 -0.32
N ASP A 85 -9.00 16.70 0.07
CA ASP A 85 -9.02 17.78 1.05
C ASP A 85 -9.71 19.07 0.52
N LEU A 86 -9.58 19.36 -0.78
CA LEU A 86 -10.08 20.61 -1.39
C LEU A 86 -11.48 20.51 -1.96
N LEU A 87 -11.76 19.43 -2.69
CA LEU A 87 -13.06 19.23 -3.37
C LEU A 87 -14.09 18.55 -2.47
N GLY A 88 -13.63 18.06 -1.29
CA GLY A 88 -14.43 17.35 -0.33
C GLY A 88 -14.28 15.83 -0.46
N ARG A 89 -13.85 15.20 0.63
CA ARG A 89 -13.48 13.80 0.74
C ARG A 89 -14.54 12.83 0.20
N ARG A 90 -15.83 13.06 0.59
CA ARG A 90 -16.95 12.24 0.12
C ARG A 90 -17.17 12.37 -1.38
N ARG A 91 -17.09 13.59 -1.94
CA ARG A 91 -17.32 13.81 -3.37
C ARG A 91 -16.25 13.12 -4.21
N VAL A 92 -14.99 13.28 -3.82
CA VAL A 92 -13.85 12.65 -4.50
C VAL A 92 -13.96 11.13 -4.39
N PHE A 93 -14.25 10.59 -3.21
CA PHE A 93 -14.42 9.15 -3.00
C PHE A 93 -15.55 8.57 -3.88
N VAL A 94 -16.75 9.17 -3.85
CA VAL A 94 -17.91 8.72 -4.64
C VAL A 94 -17.61 8.78 -6.14
N ALA A 95 -17.03 9.88 -6.63
CA ALA A 95 -16.67 10.03 -8.05
C ALA A 95 -15.62 8.99 -8.48
N ALA A 96 -14.59 8.79 -7.67
CA ALA A 96 -13.53 7.83 -7.96
C ALA A 96 -14.05 6.38 -7.99
N VAL A 97 -14.86 5.98 -7.00
CA VAL A 97 -15.46 4.63 -6.99
C VAL A 97 -16.44 4.45 -8.16
N ALA A 98 -17.19 5.48 -8.55
CA ALA A 98 -18.06 5.43 -9.73
C ALA A 98 -17.25 5.19 -11.01
N VAL A 99 -16.16 5.94 -11.22
CA VAL A 99 -15.25 5.74 -12.36
C VAL A 99 -14.66 4.32 -12.32
N PHE A 100 -14.19 3.88 -11.15
CA PHE A 100 -13.65 2.52 -10.98
C PHE A 100 -14.66 1.44 -11.38
N ALA A 101 -15.93 1.57 -10.96
CA ALA A 101 -17.00 0.62 -11.29
C ALA A 101 -17.27 0.58 -12.81
N VAL A 102 -17.45 1.74 -13.44
CA VAL A 102 -17.74 1.86 -14.86
C VAL A 102 -16.59 1.32 -15.71
N VAL A 103 -15.35 1.67 -15.37
CA VAL A 103 -14.17 1.24 -16.11
C VAL A 103 -13.89 -0.26 -15.88
N SER A 104 -14.25 -0.81 -14.72
CA SER A 104 -14.18 -2.26 -14.47
C SER A 104 -15.13 -3.04 -15.38
N LEU A 105 -16.37 -2.55 -15.52
CA LEU A 105 -17.35 -3.12 -16.45
C LEU A 105 -16.84 -3.02 -17.89
N PHE A 106 -16.39 -1.85 -18.32
CA PHE A 106 -15.86 -1.62 -19.66
C PHE A 106 -14.66 -2.54 -19.95
N GLY A 107 -13.66 -2.62 -19.03
CA GLY A 107 -12.47 -3.44 -19.19
C GLY A 107 -12.76 -4.93 -19.37
N GLY A 108 -13.83 -5.45 -18.74
CA GLY A 108 -14.24 -6.84 -18.92
C GLY A 108 -14.99 -7.14 -20.24
N LEU A 109 -15.52 -6.10 -20.87
CA LEU A 109 -16.27 -6.24 -22.14
C LEU A 109 -15.46 -5.99 -23.38
N VAL A 110 -14.35 -5.25 -23.30
CA VAL A 110 -13.52 -4.90 -24.47
C VAL A 110 -12.72 -6.09 -24.98
N SER A 111 -12.50 -6.09 -26.31
CA SER A 111 -11.69 -7.10 -27.01
C SER A 111 -10.46 -6.52 -27.69
N SER A 112 -10.22 -5.21 -27.56
CA SER A 112 -9.04 -4.54 -28.09
C SER A 112 -7.97 -4.39 -27.01
N PRO A 113 -6.71 -4.81 -27.27
CA PRO A 113 -5.60 -4.63 -26.35
C PRO A 113 -5.41 -3.18 -25.89
N GLY A 114 -5.46 -2.22 -26.81
CA GLY A 114 -5.29 -0.81 -26.51
C GLY A 114 -6.38 -0.25 -25.58
N LEU A 115 -7.65 -0.64 -25.82
CA LEU A 115 -8.76 -0.23 -24.96
C LEU A 115 -8.65 -0.86 -23.57
N LEU A 116 -8.18 -2.10 -23.47
CA LEU A 116 -7.95 -2.76 -22.19
C LEU A 116 -6.84 -2.05 -21.40
N ILE A 117 -5.73 -1.71 -22.03
CA ILE A 117 -4.64 -0.95 -21.42
C ILE A 117 -5.15 0.43 -20.97
N GLY A 118 -5.90 1.14 -21.81
CA GLY A 118 -6.52 2.43 -21.47
C GLY A 118 -7.46 2.32 -20.27
N ALA A 119 -8.29 1.28 -20.22
CA ALA A 119 -9.15 0.99 -19.07
C ALA A 119 -8.33 0.75 -17.79
N ARG A 120 -7.20 0.03 -17.87
CA ARG A 120 -6.31 -0.20 -16.73
C ARG A 120 -5.69 1.09 -16.20
N ILE A 121 -5.25 1.99 -17.09
CA ILE A 121 -4.71 3.31 -16.71
C ILE A 121 -5.78 4.12 -15.97
N ILE A 122 -6.98 4.26 -16.55
CA ILE A 122 -8.07 5.04 -15.94
C ILE A 122 -8.51 4.42 -14.61
N LYS A 123 -8.53 3.10 -14.51
CA LYS A 123 -8.85 2.39 -13.28
C LYS A 123 -7.81 2.67 -12.17
N GLY A 124 -6.53 2.66 -12.53
CA GLY A 124 -5.45 3.06 -11.62
C GLY A 124 -5.56 4.53 -11.18
N MET A 125 -5.92 5.42 -12.11
CA MET A 125 -6.20 6.84 -11.79
C MET A 125 -7.35 6.94 -10.77
N ALA A 126 -8.44 6.22 -10.96
CA ALA A 126 -9.55 6.19 -10.01
C ALA A 126 -9.12 5.70 -8.62
N ALA A 127 -8.34 4.63 -8.55
CA ALA A 127 -7.78 4.09 -7.32
C ALA A 127 -6.89 5.11 -6.58
N ALA A 128 -6.11 5.92 -7.32
CA ALA A 128 -5.28 6.99 -6.75
C ALA A 128 -6.09 8.06 -5.98
N PHE A 129 -7.34 8.26 -6.33
CA PHE A 129 -8.24 9.16 -5.61
C PHE A 129 -9.02 8.43 -4.51
N THR A 130 -9.34 7.15 -4.69
CA THR A 130 -10.12 6.36 -3.73
C THR A 130 -9.36 6.13 -2.43
N ALA A 131 -8.09 5.70 -2.48
CA ALA A 131 -7.30 5.33 -1.32
C ALA A 131 -7.10 6.48 -0.31
N PRO A 132 -6.58 7.67 -0.69
CA PRO A 132 -6.40 8.77 0.25
C PRO A 132 -7.74 9.36 0.73
N ALA A 133 -8.78 9.37 -0.12
CA ALA A 133 -10.10 9.84 0.27
C ALA A 133 -10.73 8.92 1.32
N SER A 134 -10.61 7.59 1.17
CA SER A 134 -11.12 6.62 2.16
C SER A 134 -10.41 6.76 3.50
N MET A 135 -9.08 6.88 3.49
CA MET A 135 -8.27 7.11 4.69
C MET A 135 -8.67 8.38 5.42
N SER A 136 -8.84 9.47 4.66
CA SER A 136 -9.24 10.77 5.18
C SER A 136 -10.69 10.78 5.73
N LEU A 137 -11.60 10.05 5.10
CA LEU A 137 -12.95 9.83 5.62
C LEU A 137 -12.93 9.02 6.91
N LEU A 138 -12.09 7.99 6.99
CA LEU A 138 -11.95 7.18 8.20
C LEU A 138 -11.47 8.02 9.38
N THR A 139 -10.41 8.83 9.21
CA THR A 139 -9.88 9.69 10.27
C THR A 139 -10.87 10.74 10.76
N THR A 140 -11.78 11.20 9.90
CA THR A 140 -12.78 12.20 10.29
C THR A 140 -14.09 11.64 10.81
N THR A 141 -14.43 10.40 10.45
CA THR A 141 -15.65 9.74 10.89
C THR A 141 -15.47 9.13 12.28
N PHE A 142 -14.27 8.60 12.57
CA PHE A 142 -13.97 7.94 13.83
C PHE A 142 -13.15 8.86 14.74
N PRO A 143 -13.68 9.25 15.92
CA PRO A 143 -12.97 10.09 16.88
C PRO A 143 -11.69 9.41 17.38
N GLU A 144 -10.71 10.22 17.80
CA GLU A 144 -9.45 9.72 18.35
C GLU A 144 -9.67 8.81 19.55
N GLY A 145 -8.83 7.79 19.66
CA GLY A 145 -8.89 6.82 20.73
C GLY A 145 -9.17 5.39 20.24
N PRO A 146 -9.67 4.52 21.14
CA PRO A 146 -9.84 3.07 20.87
C PRO A 146 -10.73 2.78 19.66
N LEU A 147 -11.75 3.61 19.42
CA LEU A 147 -12.67 3.45 18.29
C LEU A 147 -11.96 3.61 16.95
N ARG A 148 -11.15 4.68 16.79
CA ARG A 148 -10.34 4.92 15.60
C ARG A 148 -9.29 3.83 15.39
N ASN A 149 -8.61 3.43 16.46
CA ASN A 149 -7.60 2.37 16.38
C ASN A 149 -8.21 1.05 15.89
N ARG A 150 -9.39 0.69 16.38
CA ARG A 150 -10.11 -0.49 15.91
C ARG A 150 -10.57 -0.35 14.47
N ALA A 151 -11.05 0.83 14.06
CA ALA A 151 -11.43 1.11 12.68
C ALA A 151 -10.23 0.97 11.72
N PHE A 152 -9.07 1.52 12.08
CA PHE A 152 -7.84 1.35 11.31
C PHE A 152 -7.38 -0.10 11.23
N SER A 153 -7.48 -0.86 12.32
CA SER A 153 -7.14 -2.28 12.30
C SER A 153 -8.00 -3.04 11.29
N ILE A 154 -9.32 -2.83 11.30
CA ILE A 154 -10.24 -3.47 10.36
C ILE A 154 -9.94 -3.02 8.92
N TYR A 155 -9.74 -1.73 8.69
CA TYR A 155 -9.38 -1.16 7.38
C TYR A 155 -8.10 -1.82 6.83
N SER A 156 -7.07 -1.99 7.67
CA SER A 156 -5.82 -2.64 7.31
C SER A 156 -6.00 -4.13 7.00
N VAL A 157 -6.87 -4.82 7.73
CA VAL A 157 -7.23 -6.23 7.45
C VAL A 157 -7.79 -6.36 6.04
N PHE A 158 -8.73 -5.49 5.67
CA PHE A 158 -9.34 -5.51 4.34
C PHE A 158 -8.30 -5.23 3.24
N GLY A 159 -7.42 -4.25 3.44
CA GLY A 159 -6.34 -3.93 2.50
C GLY A 159 -5.36 -5.07 2.30
N ALA A 160 -4.92 -5.69 3.40
CA ALA A 160 -3.99 -6.82 3.35
C ALA A 160 -4.63 -8.08 2.76
N SER A 161 -5.93 -8.32 3.05
CA SER A 161 -6.67 -9.48 2.56
C SER A 161 -7.01 -9.38 1.07
N GLY A 162 -7.23 -8.16 0.55
CA GLY A 162 -7.66 -7.93 -0.83
C GLY A 162 -6.72 -8.57 -1.84
N PHE A 163 -5.42 -8.37 -1.65
CA PHE A 163 -4.42 -8.93 -2.54
C PHE A 163 -4.43 -10.47 -2.56
N SER A 164 -4.48 -11.10 -1.39
CA SER A 164 -4.49 -12.57 -1.26
C SER A 164 -5.78 -13.19 -1.78
N LEU A 165 -6.93 -12.60 -1.44
CA LEU A 165 -8.23 -13.04 -1.95
C LEU A 165 -8.31 -12.92 -3.47
N GLY A 166 -7.73 -11.86 -4.04
CA GLY A 166 -7.70 -11.63 -5.48
C GLY A 166 -6.93 -12.70 -6.23
N LEU A 167 -5.83 -13.20 -5.69
CA LEU A 167 -5.09 -14.32 -6.29
C LEU A 167 -5.97 -15.56 -6.42
N VAL A 168 -6.66 -15.94 -5.32
CA VAL A 168 -7.52 -17.13 -5.29
C VAL A 168 -8.72 -16.95 -6.22
N LEU A 169 -9.40 -15.81 -6.13
CA LEU A 169 -10.53 -15.50 -7.01
C LEU A 169 -10.12 -15.49 -8.48
N SER A 170 -8.94 -14.95 -8.81
CA SER A 170 -8.44 -14.95 -10.17
C SER A 170 -8.25 -16.36 -10.70
N GLY A 171 -7.65 -17.26 -9.90
CA GLY A 171 -7.48 -18.66 -10.28
C GLY A 171 -8.80 -19.34 -10.63
N LEU A 172 -9.86 -19.08 -9.85
CA LEU A 172 -11.21 -19.61 -10.09
C LEU A 172 -11.89 -18.95 -11.29
N LEU A 173 -11.90 -17.64 -11.36
CA LEU A 173 -12.60 -16.88 -12.39
C LEU A 173 -11.96 -17.06 -13.79
N THR A 174 -10.64 -17.18 -13.86
CA THR A 174 -9.90 -17.39 -15.11
C THR A 174 -10.25 -18.75 -15.76
N GLN A 175 -10.69 -19.73 -14.99
CA GLN A 175 -11.19 -21.01 -15.55
C GLN A 175 -12.47 -20.83 -16.38
N ILE A 176 -13.31 -19.88 -16.02
CA ILE A 176 -14.53 -19.56 -16.76
C ILE A 176 -14.17 -18.64 -17.93
N SER A 177 -13.57 -17.50 -17.64
CA SER A 177 -13.00 -16.55 -18.60
C SER A 177 -12.16 -15.51 -17.86
N TRP A 178 -11.05 -15.10 -18.45
CA TRP A 178 -10.24 -14.00 -17.94
C TRP A 178 -11.04 -12.69 -17.75
N ARG A 179 -12.11 -12.50 -18.52
CA ARG A 179 -12.98 -11.32 -18.42
C ARG A 179 -13.63 -11.19 -17.05
N TRP A 180 -13.94 -12.29 -16.38
CA TRP A 180 -14.52 -12.27 -15.04
C TRP A 180 -13.62 -11.71 -13.98
N THR A 181 -12.29 -11.76 -14.18
CA THR A 181 -11.33 -11.14 -13.24
C THR A 181 -11.45 -9.61 -13.21
N LEU A 182 -11.94 -9.00 -14.28
CA LEU A 182 -12.22 -7.56 -14.36
C LEU A 182 -13.68 -7.26 -14.02
N LEU A 183 -14.62 -8.07 -14.53
CA LEU A 183 -16.06 -7.87 -14.36
C LEU A 183 -16.49 -7.96 -12.90
N VAL A 184 -15.93 -8.87 -12.11
CA VAL A 184 -16.33 -9.07 -10.71
C VAL A 184 -16.09 -7.81 -9.85
N SER A 185 -15.12 -6.99 -10.24
CA SER A 185 -14.86 -5.70 -9.57
C SER A 185 -15.98 -4.69 -9.79
N ALA A 186 -16.75 -4.79 -10.88
CA ALA A 186 -17.80 -3.81 -11.20
C ALA A 186 -19.01 -3.88 -10.23
N PRO A 187 -19.67 -5.05 -10.01
CA PRO A 187 -20.74 -5.13 -9.03
C PRO A 187 -20.27 -4.87 -7.59
N ALA A 188 -19.06 -5.29 -7.24
CA ALA A 188 -18.50 -5.02 -5.93
C ALA A 188 -18.25 -3.52 -5.72
N ALA A 189 -17.70 -2.82 -6.72
CA ALA A 189 -17.56 -1.36 -6.67
C ALA A 189 -18.92 -0.64 -6.68
N ALA A 190 -19.92 -1.16 -7.37
CA ALA A 190 -21.28 -0.61 -7.34
C ALA A 190 -21.91 -0.73 -5.94
N LEU A 191 -21.68 -1.81 -5.21
CA LEU A 191 -22.12 -1.95 -3.82
C LEU A 191 -21.40 -0.95 -2.90
N VAL A 192 -20.10 -0.79 -3.06
CA VAL A 192 -19.32 0.24 -2.31
C VAL A 192 -19.84 1.63 -2.65
N LEU A 193 -20.12 1.92 -3.92
CA LEU A 193 -20.68 3.20 -4.37
C LEU A 193 -22.04 3.48 -3.74
N LEU A 194 -22.94 2.51 -3.77
CA LEU A 194 -24.26 2.62 -3.15
C LEU A 194 -24.14 2.87 -1.66
N GLY A 195 -23.30 2.12 -0.95
CA GLY A 195 -23.01 2.35 0.46
C GLY A 195 -22.41 3.73 0.73
N ALA A 196 -21.50 4.21 -0.13
CA ALA A 196 -20.91 5.53 0.00
C ALA A 196 -21.94 6.67 -0.16
N ILE A 197 -22.87 6.50 -1.10
CA ILE A 197 -23.92 7.51 -1.35
C ILE A 197 -24.91 7.56 -0.19
N THR A 198 -25.27 6.39 0.38
CA THR A 198 -26.32 6.26 1.40
C THR A 198 -25.83 6.47 2.82
N LEU A 199 -24.65 5.97 3.17
CA LEU A 199 -24.18 5.93 4.56
C LEU A 199 -23.23 7.06 4.92
N ILE A 200 -22.40 7.55 3.97
CA ILE A 200 -21.45 8.63 4.27
C ILE A 200 -22.22 9.97 4.28
N PRO A 201 -22.21 10.72 5.40
CA PRO A 201 -22.91 11.99 5.49
C PRO A 201 -22.44 13.00 4.43
N ARG A 202 -23.38 13.79 3.93
CA ARG A 202 -23.05 14.94 3.08
C ARG A 202 -22.46 16.01 4.01
N GLY A 203 -21.14 16.19 4.00
CA GLY A 203 -20.50 17.29 4.73
C GLY A 203 -20.98 18.65 4.18
N GLU A 204 -20.92 19.69 5.01
CA GLU A 204 -21.22 21.06 4.60
C GLU A 204 -20.26 21.53 3.49
N ALA A 205 -20.70 21.45 2.28
CA ALA A 205 -19.88 21.58 1.07
C ALA A 205 -19.96 22.95 0.40
N GLY A 206 -20.52 23.95 1.08
CA GLY A 206 -20.94 25.19 0.37
C GLY A 206 -19.94 26.34 0.33
N SER A 207 -19.22 26.63 1.40
CA SER A 207 -18.49 27.90 1.49
C SER A 207 -16.95 27.81 1.47
N ARG A 208 -16.38 26.64 1.74
CA ARG A 208 -14.92 26.45 1.78
C ARG A 208 -14.30 26.04 0.44
N ALA A 209 -15.04 25.36 -0.43
CA ALA A 209 -14.50 24.83 -1.69
C ALA A 209 -14.09 25.94 -2.68
N SER A 210 -14.87 27.02 -2.83
CA SER A 210 -14.54 28.11 -3.76
C SER A 210 -13.30 28.92 -3.34
N ARG A 211 -13.05 29.00 -2.04
CA ARG A 211 -11.88 29.70 -1.49
C ARG A 211 -10.62 28.80 -1.46
N ALA A 212 -10.79 27.49 -1.62
CA ALA A 212 -9.70 26.51 -1.55
C ALA A 212 -8.87 26.43 -2.85
N TRP A 213 -9.43 26.76 -4.00
CA TRP A 213 -8.71 26.73 -5.28
C TRP A 213 -7.45 27.63 -5.31
N HIS A 214 -7.50 28.80 -4.65
CA HIS A 214 -6.34 29.70 -4.54
C HIS A 214 -5.24 29.18 -3.59
N ARG A 215 -5.52 28.11 -2.82
CA ARG A 215 -4.56 27.45 -1.93
C ARG A 215 -4.00 26.15 -2.53
N PHE A 216 -4.31 25.90 -3.80
CA PHE A 216 -3.86 24.71 -4.50
C PHE A 216 -2.56 24.99 -5.23
N ASP A 217 -1.48 24.31 -4.87
CA ASP A 217 -0.25 24.33 -5.66
C ASP A 217 -0.44 23.51 -6.94
N LEU A 218 -1.20 24.06 -7.90
CA LEU A 218 -1.42 23.45 -9.20
C LEU A 218 -0.12 23.18 -9.96
N PRO A 219 0.86 24.11 -9.99
CA PRO A 219 2.13 23.87 -10.64
C PRO A 219 2.89 22.71 -10.01
N GLY A 220 3.01 22.67 -8.67
CA GLY A 220 3.66 21.56 -7.95
C GLY A 220 2.97 20.24 -8.21
N ALA A 221 1.61 20.21 -8.13
CA ALA A 221 0.83 19.01 -8.41
C ALA A 221 1.01 18.50 -9.85
N ALA A 222 1.00 19.39 -10.84
CA ALA A 222 1.21 19.01 -12.23
C ALA A 222 2.61 18.45 -12.46
N VAL A 223 3.64 19.14 -11.96
CA VAL A 223 5.04 18.71 -12.14
C VAL A 223 5.32 17.38 -11.48
N ILE A 224 4.89 17.15 -10.23
CA ILE A 224 5.12 15.87 -9.56
C ILE A 224 4.33 14.73 -10.22
N THR A 225 3.09 15.00 -10.68
CA THR A 225 2.30 14.03 -11.42
C THR A 225 3.00 13.62 -12.72
N VAL A 226 3.47 14.59 -13.52
CA VAL A 226 4.20 14.32 -14.75
C VAL A 226 5.51 13.58 -14.46
N ALA A 227 6.25 13.97 -13.41
CA ALA A 227 7.46 13.29 -12.99
C ALA A 227 7.21 11.81 -12.62
N MET A 228 6.17 11.53 -11.85
CA MET A 228 5.80 10.17 -11.45
C MET A 228 5.31 9.32 -12.63
N LEU A 229 4.47 9.90 -13.51
CA LEU A 229 4.03 9.24 -14.73
C LEU A 229 5.23 8.92 -15.64
N LEU A 230 6.13 9.88 -15.81
CA LEU A 230 7.33 9.68 -16.62
C LEU A 230 8.29 8.66 -15.99
N LEU A 231 8.44 8.66 -14.65
CA LEU A 231 9.23 7.66 -13.94
C LEU A 231 8.73 6.24 -14.20
N VAL A 232 7.45 6.00 -13.97
CA VAL A 232 6.86 4.66 -14.16
C VAL A 232 6.91 4.28 -15.65
N TYR A 233 6.59 5.21 -16.56
CA TYR A 233 6.72 4.99 -18.00
C TYR A 233 8.16 4.60 -18.39
N THR A 234 9.15 5.37 -17.90
CA THR A 234 10.56 5.12 -18.22
C THR A 234 11.00 3.73 -17.75
N VAL A 235 10.67 3.39 -16.51
CA VAL A 235 11.03 2.11 -15.89
C VAL A 235 10.40 0.94 -16.66
N VAL A 236 9.13 1.04 -17.04
CA VAL A 236 8.43 0.00 -17.81
C VAL A 236 8.98 -0.09 -19.23
N ASN A 237 9.20 1.05 -19.89
CA ASN A 237 9.65 1.09 -21.28
C ASN A 237 11.15 0.76 -21.44
N ALA A 238 11.95 0.94 -20.40
CA ALA A 238 13.38 0.63 -20.39
C ALA A 238 13.69 -0.85 -20.73
N GLN A 239 12.74 -1.76 -20.44
CA GLN A 239 12.87 -3.17 -20.79
C GLN A 239 12.86 -3.40 -22.31
N GLN A 240 12.11 -2.58 -23.07
CA GLN A 240 12.00 -2.68 -24.53
C GLN A 240 13.03 -1.82 -25.26
N ALA A 241 13.18 -0.57 -24.79
CA ALA A 241 14.11 0.40 -25.39
C ALA A 241 15.58 0.10 -25.05
N GLY A 242 15.82 -0.70 -24.01
CA GLY A 242 17.13 -0.95 -23.42
C GLY A 242 17.47 0.07 -22.33
N TRP A 243 18.02 -0.41 -21.23
CA TRP A 243 18.40 0.42 -20.07
C TRP A 243 19.48 1.45 -20.38
N GLY A 244 20.39 1.13 -21.31
CA GLY A 244 21.46 2.02 -21.80
C GLY A 244 21.08 2.89 -22.97
N SER A 245 19.84 2.84 -23.45
CA SER A 245 19.42 3.65 -24.61
C SER A 245 19.36 5.13 -24.28
N ALA A 246 19.63 5.98 -25.28
CA ALA A 246 19.52 7.43 -25.13
C ALA A 246 18.10 7.86 -24.68
N GLN A 247 17.07 7.15 -25.11
CA GLN A 247 15.70 7.39 -24.72
C GLN A 247 15.51 7.14 -23.21
N THR A 248 15.98 6.01 -22.68
CA THR A 248 15.86 5.66 -21.27
C THR A 248 16.64 6.62 -20.37
N ILE A 249 17.92 6.88 -20.74
CA ILE A 249 18.77 7.81 -19.99
C ILE A 249 18.19 9.21 -20.03
N GLY A 250 17.75 9.70 -21.21
CA GLY A 250 17.13 11.01 -21.34
C GLY A 250 15.82 11.14 -20.55
N SER A 251 15.02 10.08 -20.53
CA SER A 251 13.78 10.06 -19.71
C SER A 251 14.07 10.10 -18.21
N PHE A 252 15.09 9.36 -17.72
CA PHE A 252 15.50 9.46 -16.31
C PHE A 252 16.07 10.85 -15.98
N ALA A 253 16.85 11.44 -16.88
CA ALA A 253 17.34 12.81 -16.70
C ALA A 253 16.15 13.81 -16.61
N ALA A 254 15.13 13.62 -17.45
CA ALA A 254 13.91 14.44 -17.37
C ALA A 254 13.15 14.22 -16.07
N VAL A 255 13.05 13.00 -15.55
CA VAL A 255 12.46 12.72 -14.22
C VAL A 255 13.20 13.44 -13.12
N VAL A 256 14.55 13.41 -13.12
CA VAL A 256 15.37 14.12 -12.15
C VAL A 256 15.18 15.63 -12.28
N ALA A 257 15.15 16.18 -13.50
CA ALA A 257 14.92 17.59 -13.75
C ALA A 257 13.53 18.03 -13.26
N LEU A 258 12.49 17.25 -13.54
CA LEU A 258 11.14 17.51 -13.03
C LEU A 258 11.05 17.41 -11.50
N GLY A 259 11.77 16.46 -10.88
CA GLY A 259 11.88 16.35 -9.42
C GLY A 259 12.59 17.58 -8.82
N GLY A 260 13.65 18.08 -9.45
CA GLY A 260 14.32 19.32 -9.09
C GLY A 260 13.41 20.56 -9.25
N LEU A 261 12.67 20.63 -10.37
CA LEU A 261 11.69 21.70 -10.61
C LEU A 261 10.58 21.67 -9.55
N PHE A 262 10.05 20.47 -9.23
CA PHE A 262 9.09 20.31 -8.13
C PHE A 262 9.65 20.83 -6.82
N ALA A 263 10.89 20.46 -6.46
CA ALA A 263 11.53 20.96 -5.24
C ALA A 263 11.66 22.48 -5.22
N VAL A 264 11.99 23.11 -6.35
CA VAL A 264 12.07 24.58 -6.46
C VAL A 264 10.67 25.21 -6.30
N ILE A 265 9.64 24.64 -6.92
CA ILE A 265 8.26 25.15 -6.79
C ILE A 265 7.81 25.04 -5.32
N GLU A 266 7.99 23.88 -4.69
CA GLU A 266 7.59 23.62 -3.31
C GLU A 266 8.28 24.53 -2.29
N THR A 267 9.57 24.82 -2.51
CA THR A 267 10.33 25.72 -1.61
C THR A 267 9.91 27.20 -1.75
N ARG A 268 9.30 27.57 -2.89
CA ARG A 268 8.82 28.93 -3.15
C ARG A 268 7.32 29.08 -2.95
N SER A 269 6.58 27.98 -2.89
CA SER A 269 5.13 28.00 -2.70
C SER A 269 4.75 28.45 -1.29
N THR A 270 3.76 29.32 -1.18
CA THR A 270 3.18 29.74 0.11
C THR A 270 2.31 28.64 0.72
N HIS A 271 1.84 27.70 -0.11
CA HIS A 271 0.99 26.57 0.29
C HIS A 271 1.50 25.27 -0.35
N PRO A 272 2.69 24.78 0.04
CA PRO A 272 3.31 23.63 -0.59
C PRO A 272 2.44 22.38 -0.45
N LEU A 273 2.44 21.52 -1.48
CA LEU A 273 1.84 20.17 -1.44
C LEU A 273 2.53 19.28 -0.42
N VAL A 274 3.86 19.31 -0.46
CA VAL A 274 4.74 18.51 0.39
C VAL A 274 5.72 19.43 1.09
N PRO A 275 5.39 19.97 2.28
CA PRO A 275 6.35 20.76 3.03
C PRO A 275 7.56 19.86 3.39
N PHE A 276 8.72 20.11 2.79
CA PHE A 276 9.92 19.26 2.97
C PHE A 276 10.36 19.10 4.42
N GLY A 277 9.91 19.99 5.32
CA GLY A 277 10.09 19.83 6.76
C GLY A 277 9.54 18.51 7.33
N ILE A 278 8.57 17.87 6.67
CA ILE A 278 8.01 16.58 7.09
C ILE A 278 9.08 15.47 7.05
N PHE A 279 10.03 15.54 6.12
CA PHE A 279 11.13 14.58 6.01
C PHE A 279 12.20 14.71 7.10
N ARG A 280 12.10 15.71 7.99
CA ARG A 280 12.94 15.76 9.19
C ARG A 280 12.58 14.64 10.18
N SER A 281 11.36 14.13 10.12
CA SER A 281 10.95 12.95 10.89
C SER A 281 11.73 11.70 10.45
N ALA A 282 12.58 11.18 11.32
CA ALA A 282 13.34 9.97 11.05
C ALA A 282 12.44 8.72 10.95
N PRO A 283 11.37 8.55 11.76
CA PRO A 283 10.41 7.47 11.57
C PRO A 283 9.77 7.50 10.17
N LEU A 284 9.33 8.67 9.69
CA LEU A 284 8.74 8.80 8.36
C LEU A 284 9.74 8.39 7.26
N ARG A 285 10.99 8.89 7.29
CA ARG A 285 11.99 8.52 6.29
C ARG A 285 12.26 7.00 6.25
N ARG A 286 12.36 6.36 7.42
CA ARG A 286 12.53 4.90 7.50
C ARG A 286 11.31 4.16 6.98
N ALA A 287 10.11 4.66 7.28
CA ALA A 287 8.88 4.07 6.78
C ALA A 287 8.78 4.17 5.24
N GLN A 288 9.25 5.27 4.63
CA GLN A 288 9.31 5.41 3.17
C GLN A 288 10.28 4.39 2.54
N ILE A 289 11.48 4.26 3.09
CA ILE A 289 12.45 3.24 2.63
C ILE A 289 11.86 1.84 2.84
N GLY A 290 11.25 1.59 4.00
CA GLY A 290 10.59 0.33 4.29
C GLY A 290 9.45 0.03 3.31
N ALA A 291 8.64 1.02 2.94
CA ALA A 291 7.57 0.88 1.96
C ALA A 291 8.09 0.44 0.58
N ILE A 292 9.11 1.16 0.07
CA ILE A 292 9.75 0.86 -1.22
C ILE A 292 10.31 -0.57 -1.22
N THR A 293 11.06 -0.93 -0.19
CA THR A 293 11.78 -2.20 -0.14
C THR A 293 10.87 -3.38 0.18
N LEU A 294 9.85 -3.19 1.05
CA LEU A 294 8.89 -4.24 1.38
C LEU A 294 8.07 -4.63 0.15
N PHE A 295 7.36 -3.67 -0.44
CA PHE A 295 6.45 -3.98 -1.54
C PHE A 295 7.21 -4.29 -2.83
N GLY A 296 8.32 -3.59 -3.07
CA GLY A 296 9.17 -3.85 -4.21
C GLY A 296 9.70 -5.29 -4.23
N SER A 297 10.28 -5.77 -3.12
CA SER A 297 10.76 -7.15 -3.04
C SER A 297 9.63 -8.16 -3.01
N TYR A 298 8.51 -7.85 -2.34
CA TYR A 298 7.34 -8.72 -2.24
C TYR A 298 6.73 -9.03 -3.61
N VAL A 299 6.38 -7.99 -4.37
CA VAL A 299 5.74 -8.14 -5.71
C VAL A 299 6.69 -8.78 -6.70
N SER A 300 7.98 -8.43 -6.64
CA SER A 300 8.99 -9.01 -7.51
C SER A 300 9.20 -10.51 -7.25
N PHE A 301 9.24 -10.91 -5.99
CA PHE A 301 9.31 -12.32 -5.63
C PHE A 301 8.05 -13.08 -6.06
N GLN A 302 6.88 -12.50 -5.84
CA GLN A 302 5.62 -13.10 -6.27
C GLN A 302 5.57 -13.30 -7.79
N PHE A 303 6.02 -12.31 -8.56
CA PHE A 303 6.14 -12.43 -10.01
C PHE A 303 7.08 -13.58 -10.39
N LEU A 304 8.28 -13.63 -9.79
CA LEU A 304 9.28 -14.66 -10.07
C LEU A 304 8.76 -16.06 -9.70
N LEU A 305 8.12 -16.21 -8.53
CA LEU A 305 7.53 -17.49 -8.12
C LEU A 305 6.39 -17.90 -9.06
N THR A 306 5.56 -16.97 -9.53
CA THR A 306 4.51 -17.25 -10.51
C THR A 306 5.12 -17.75 -11.83
N GLN A 307 6.18 -17.10 -12.33
CA GLN A 307 6.90 -17.54 -13.53
C GLN A 307 7.52 -18.93 -13.35
N TYR A 308 8.14 -19.17 -12.19
CA TYR A 308 8.70 -20.48 -11.86
C TYR A 308 7.63 -21.58 -11.87
N LEU A 309 6.48 -21.36 -11.23
CA LEU A 309 5.41 -22.35 -11.14
C LEU A 309 4.67 -22.55 -12.46
N GLN A 310 4.30 -21.47 -13.16
CA GLN A 310 3.47 -21.59 -14.38
C GLN A 310 4.30 -21.83 -15.64
N SER A 311 5.39 -21.09 -15.82
CA SER A 311 6.15 -21.18 -17.06
C SER A 311 7.16 -22.31 -17.07
N LEU A 312 7.82 -22.60 -15.92
CA LEU A 312 8.83 -23.65 -15.83
C LEU A 312 8.23 -24.99 -15.40
N ALA A 313 7.42 -24.99 -14.34
CA ALA A 313 6.86 -26.20 -13.75
C ALA A 313 5.49 -26.59 -14.33
N HIS A 314 4.94 -25.77 -15.25
CA HIS A 314 3.67 -25.97 -15.94
C HIS A 314 2.45 -26.17 -15.01
N TRP A 315 2.49 -25.54 -13.83
CA TRP A 315 1.34 -25.53 -12.93
C TRP A 315 0.19 -24.71 -13.53
N SER A 316 -1.03 -25.16 -13.29
CA SER A 316 -2.21 -24.39 -13.67
C SER A 316 -2.30 -23.08 -12.84
N ALA A 317 -3.03 -22.09 -13.36
CA ALA A 317 -3.27 -20.84 -12.66
C ALA A 317 -3.90 -21.07 -11.28
N ILE A 318 -4.82 -22.04 -11.15
CA ILE A 318 -5.45 -22.37 -9.88
C ILE A 318 -4.48 -23.04 -8.90
N SER A 319 -3.65 -23.97 -9.38
CA SER A 319 -2.64 -24.60 -8.51
C SER A 319 -1.63 -23.58 -8.00
N THR A 320 -1.23 -22.63 -8.85
CA THR A 320 -0.39 -21.50 -8.46
C THR A 320 -1.09 -20.58 -7.44
N ALA A 321 -2.36 -20.24 -7.67
CA ALA A 321 -3.14 -19.43 -6.73
C ALA A 321 -3.30 -20.13 -5.37
N LEU A 322 -3.56 -21.44 -5.36
CA LEU A 322 -3.64 -22.23 -4.14
C LEU A 322 -2.28 -22.33 -3.42
N ALA A 323 -1.18 -22.32 -4.17
CA ALA A 323 0.15 -22.28 -3.56
C ALA A 323 0.40 -20.98 -2.76
N PHE A 324 -0.19 -19.86 -3.16
CA PHE A 324 -0.13 -18.60 -2.41
C PHE A 324 -1.16 -18.48 -1.27
N LEU A 325 -2.17 -19.36 -1.22
CA LEU A 325 -3.22 -19.29 -0.20
C LEU A 325 -2.69 -19.25 1.23
N PRO A 326 -1.65 -20.02 1.63
CA PRO A 326 -1.08 -19.95 2.97
C PRO A 326 -0.60 -18.55 3.35
N ALA A 327 -0.02 -17.77 2.42
CA ALA A 327 0.36 -16.39 2.67
C ALA A 327 -0.86 -15.54 3.04
N GLY A 328 -1.95 -15.68 2.29
CA GLY A 328 -3.20 -14.98 2.57
C GLY A 328 -3.79 -15.31 3.94
N VAL A 329 -3.78 -16.58 4.30
CA VAL A 329 -4.25 -17.04 5.62
C VAL A 329 -3.38 -16.43 6.74
N ILE A 330 -2.06 -16.45 6.60
CA ILE A 330 -1.15 -15.85 7.58
C ILE A 330 -1.38 -14.34 7.70
N VAL A 331 -1.53 -13.63 6.58
CA VAL A 331 -1.87 -12.19 6.59
C VAL A 331 -3.16 -11.95 7.36
N LEU A 332 -4.21 -12.73 7.10
CA LEU A 332 -5.51 -12.59 7.78
C LEU A 332 -5.37 -12.84 9.29
N VAL A 333 -4.72 -13.92 9.69
CA VAL A 333 -4.49 -14.27 11.12
C VAL A 333 -3.70 -13.19 11.84
N LEU A 334 -2.63 -12.70 11.22
CA LEU A 334 -1.80 -11.63 11.80
C LEU A 334 -2.56 -10.31 11.87
N SER A 335 -3.33 -9.96 10.86
CA SER A 335 -4.11 -8.70 10.83
C SER A 335 -5.09 -8.59 11.99
N VAL A 336 -5.71 -9.68 12.41
CA VAL A 336 -6.61 -9.70 13.59
C VAL A 336 -5.83 -9.44 14.89
N ARG A 337 -4.56 -9.86 14.96
CA ARG A 337 -3.70 -9.74 16.17
C ARG A 337 -2.76 -8.53 16.14
N ILE A 338 -2.69 -7.82 15.04
CA ILE A 338 -1.67 -6.79 14.80
C ILE A 338 -1.70 -5.66 15.83
N ALA A 339 -2.90 -5.23 16.26
CA ALA A 339 -3.04 -4.19 17.28
C ALA A 339 -2.39 -4.59 18.60
N GLY A 340 -2.64 -5.82 19.07
CA GLY A 340 -2.00 -6.36 20.27
C GLY A 340 -0.48 -6.52 20.14
N LEU A 341 -0.02 -6.94 18.95
CA LEU A 341 1.41 -7.06 18.67
C LEU A 341 2.10 -5.70 18.60
N LEU A 342 1.48 -4.70 17.99
CA LEU A 342 1.99 -3.32 17.95
C LEU A 342 2.10 -2.72 19.36
N ASN A 343 1.09 -2.94 20.22
CA ASN A 343 1.11 -2.46 21.59
C ASN A 343 2.19 -3.17 22.43
N ARG A 344 2.42 -4.47 22.20
CA ARG A 344 3.38 -5.27 22.98
C ARG A 344 4.83 -5.07 22.55
N PHE A 345 5.10 -5.01 21.25
CA PHE A 345 6.46 -5.02 20.71
C PHE A 345 6.87 -3.71 20.03
N GLY A 346 5.91 -2.82 19.81
CA GLY A 346 6.12 -1.58 19.07
C GLY A 346 6.25 -1.77 17.55
N PRO A 347 6.08 -0.69 16.77
CA PRO A 347 6.14 -0.76 15.31
C PRO A 347 7.55 -1.12 14.79
N GLY A 348 8.62 -0.67 15.45
CA GLY A 348 9.99 -0.95 15.02
C GLY A 348 10.35 -2.43 15.01
N ALA A 349 9.96 -3.17 16.06
CA ALA A 349 10.23 -4.61 16.17
C ALA A 349 9.46 -5.40 15.10
N LEU A 350 8.20 -5.02 14.83
CA LEU A 350 7.40 -5.69 13.80
C LEU A 350 7.92 -5.41 12.39
N VAL A 351 8.44 -4.21 12.10
CA VAL A 351 9.09 -3.91 10.82
C VAL A 351 10.34 -4.78 10.64
N VAL A 352 11.15 -4.93 11.68
CA VAL A 352 12.33 -5.82 11.63
C VAL A 352 11.90 -7.27 11.43
N ALA A 353 10.89 -7.76 12.16
CA ALA A 353 10.35 -9.11 11.99
C ALA A 353 9.85 -9.34 10.55
N ALA A 354 9.21 -8.34 9.93
CA ALA A 354 8.76 -8.40 8.55
C ALA A 354 9.94 -8.61 7.58
N PHE A 355 10.98 -7.80 7.69
CA PHE A 355 12.13 -7.92 6.79
C PHE A 355 12.96 -9.18 7.05
N VAL A 356 13.09 -9.63 8.29
CA VAL A 356 13.69 -10.93 8.61
C VAL A 356 12.91 -12.07 7.95
N SER A 357 11.57 -12.02 8.00
CA SER A 357 10.71 -12.99 7.32
C SER A 357 10.91 -12.96 5.80
N LEU A 358 11.03 -11.77 5.17
CA LEU A 358 11.31 -11.68 3.74
C LEU A 358 12.65 -12.31 3.38
N VAL A 359 13.72 -11.89 4.05
CA VAL A 359 15.08 -12.40 3.78
C VAL A 359 15.14 -13.91 3.98
N ALA A 360 14.54 -14.42 5.05
CA ALA A 360 14.49 -15.86 5.32
C ALA A 360 13.67 -16.60 4.24
N GLY A 361 12.51 -16.08 3.83
CA GLY A 361 11.69 -16.68 2.79
C GLY A 361 12.40 -16.74 1.43
N TYR A 362 13.10 -15.68 1.05
CA TYR A 362 13.89 -15.63 -0.19
C TYR A 362 15.11 -16.55 -0.11
N ALA A 363 15.77 -16.63 1.05
CA ALA A 363 16.88 -17.56 1.26
C ALA A 363 16.44 -19.02 1.13
N VAL A 364 15.28 -19.38 1.68
CA VAL A 364 14.69 -20.71 1.49
C VAL A 364 14.43 -20.96 0.00
N PHE A 365 13.87 -20.00 -0.73
CA PHE A 365 13.58 -20.17 -2.15
C PHE A 365 14.83 -20.23 -3.04
N LEU A 366 15.99 -19.72 -2.59
CA LEU A 366 17.27 -19.89 -3.29
C LEU A 366 17.70 -21.36 -3.42
N THR A 367 17.16 -22.26 -2.59
CA THR A 367 17.39 -23.71 -2.67
C THR A 367 16.49 -24.41 -3.70
N ALA A 368 15.58 -23.69 -4.36
CA ALA A 368 14.67 -24.25 -5.35
C ALA A 368 15.44 -24.89 -6.51
N GLY A 369 15.04 -26.11 -6.84
CA GLY A 369 15.57 -26.90 -7.97
C GLY A 369 14.71 -26.78 -9.23
N VAL A 370 14.94 -27.68 -10.18
CA VAL A 370 14.14 -27.76 -11.43
C VAL A 370 12.73 -28.26 -11.14
N THR A 371 12.60 -29.22 -10.24
CA THR A 371 11.30 -29.75 -9.80
C THR A 371 10.82 -28.99 -8.59
N PRO A 372 9.59 -28.44 -8.60
CA PRO A 372 9.05 -27.73 -7.47
C PRO A 372 8.87 -28.65 -6.24
N ASP A 373 9.55 -28.34 -5.16
CA ASP A 373 9.32 -28.96 -3.86
C ASP A 373 8.40 -28.04 -3.04
N TYR A 374 7.08 -28.32 -3.11
CA TYR A 374 6.11 -27.48 -2.42
C TYR A 374 6.27 -27.53 -0.90
N PRO A 375 6.33 -28.71 -0.23
CA PRO A 375 6.44 -28.79 1.22
C PRO A 375 7.74 -28.20 1.80
N ALA A 376 8.87 -28.44 1.17
CA ALA A 376 10.16 -28.07 1.74
C ALA A 376 10.63 -26.66 1.34
N VAL A 377 10.24 -26.15 0.18
CA VAL A 377 10.76 -24.89 -0.36
C VAL A 377 9.67 -23.84 -0.53
N ILE A 378 8.57 -24.15 -1.26
CA ILE A 378 7.59 -23.15 -1.66
C ILE A 378 6.72 -22.76 -0.46
N LEU A 379 6.19 -23.72 0.28
CA LEU A 379 5.29 -23.48 1.41
C LEU A 379 5.96 -22.65 2.53
N PRO A 380 7.18 -22.95 3.01
CA PRO A 380 7.86 -22.12 3.99
C PRO A 380 8.14 -20.71 3.48
N ALA A 381 8.57 -20.56 2.21
CA ALA A 381 8.79 -19.24 1.61
C ALA A 381 7.50 -18.41 1.54
N VAL A 382 6.39 -19.03 1.16
CA VAL A 382 5.07 -18.38 1.07
C VAL A 382 4.51 -18.03 2.45
N ILE A 383 4.69 -18.87 3.47
CA ILE A 383 4.30 -18.55 4.87
C ILE A 383 5.10 -17.34 5.36
N LEU A 384 6.41 -17.31 5.14
CA LEU A 384 7.27 -16.19 5.53
C LEU A 384 6.93 -14.92 4.77
N LEU A 385 6.55 -15.03 3.50
CA LEU A 385 6.06 -13.91 2.70
C LEU A 385 4.76 -13.32 3.28
N GLY A 386 3.82 -14.17 3.68
CA GLY A 386 2.57 -13.75 4.34
C GLY A 386 2.84 -13.09 5.70
N ALA A 387 3.75 -13.65 6.51
CA ALA A 387 4.14 -13.06 7.79
C ALA A 387 4.79 -11.68 7.60
N ALA A 388 5.68 -11.56 6.61
CA ALA A 388 6.32 -10.29 6.28
C ALA A 388 5.33 -9.19 5.92
N PHE A 389 4.34 -9.49 5.07
CA PHE A 389 3.33 -8.53 4.67
C PHE A 389 2.40 -8.17 5.84
N GLY A 390 1.95 -9.17 6.61
CA GLY A 390 1.08 -8.98 7.78
C GLY A 390 1.71 -8.11 8.86
N PHE A 391 2.99 -8.30 9.17
CA PHE A 391 3.71 -7.44 10.12
C PHE A 391 4.06 -6.08 9.48
N GLY A 392 4.61 -6.09 8.25
CA GLY A 392 5.27 -4.94 7.66
C GLY A 392 4.30 -3.83 7.26
N PHE A 393 3.22 -4.14 6.55
CA PHE A 393 2.29 -3.13 6.05
C PHE A 393 1.70 -2.29 7.18
N SER A 394 1.16 -2.95 8.22
CA SER A 394 0.54 -2.25 9.35
C SER A 394 1.56 -1.48 10.18
N ALA A 395 2.71 -2.09 10.50
CA ALA A 395 3.74 -1.47 11.32
C ALA A 395 4.40 -0.26 10.61
N LEU A 396 4.64 -0.36 9.30
CA LEU A 396 5.17 0.76 8.50
C LEU A 396 4.15 1.90 8.38
N THR A 397 2.86 1.60 8.24
CA THR A 397 1.79 2.61 8.21
C THR A 397 1.76 3.40 9.51
N VAL A 398 1.83 2.71 10.66
CA VAL A 398 1.91 3.36 11.98
C VAL A 398 3.19 4.17 12.11
N ALA A 399 4.34 3.62 11.71
CA ALA A 399 5.62 4.32 11.77
C ALA A 399 5.67 5.56 10.86
N ALA A 400 4.99 5.53 9.71
CA ALA A 400 4.93 6.67 8.78
C ALA A 400 4.19 7.87 9.36
N THR A 401 3.19 7.64 10.22
CA THR A 401 2.40 8.71 10.85
C THR A 401 2.89 9.09 12.24
N ALA A 402 3.79 8.29 12.84
CA ALA A 402 4.33 8.54 14.17
C ALA A 402 5.18 9.82 14.22
N GLY A 403 4.91 10.69 15.18
CA GLY A 403 5.63 11.95 15.37
C GLY A 403 5.39 13.00 14.28
N VAL A 404 4.34 12.81 13.48
CA VAL A 404 3.85 13.79 12.50
C VAL A 404 2.65 14.51 13.09
N ARG A 405 2.59 15.85 12.92
CA ARG A 405 1.45 16.65 13.41
C ARG A 405 0.13 16.17 12.81
N ASN A 406 -0.96 16.26 13.58
CA ASN A 406 -2.28 15.74 13.19
C ASN A 406 -2.74 16.28 11.82
N GLU A 407 -2.44 17.54 11.51
CA GLU A 407 -2.82 18.18 10.23
C GLU A 407 -2.05 17.59 9.03
N GLN A 408 -0.90 16.95 9.27
CA GLN A 408 -0.01 16.39 8.25
C GLN A 408 -0.05 14.85 8.18
N GLN A 409 -0.83 14.19 9.03
CA GLN A 409 -0.92 12.73 9.03
C GLN A 409 -1.45 12.16 7.71
N GLY A 410 -2.43 12.83 7.10
CA GLY A 410 -2.93 12.48 5.77
C GLY A 410 -1.86 12.54 4.69
N LEU A 411 -1.03 13.58 4.72
CA LEU A 411 0.12 13.72 3.82
C LEU A 411 1.16 12.62 4.06
N ALA A 412 1.50 12.33 5.32
CA ALA A 412 2.43 11.26 5.65
C ALA A 412 1.96 9.88 5.15
N ALA A 413 0.66 9.60 5.30
CA ALA A 413 0.03 8.39 4.78
C ALA A 413 0.05 8.33 3.24
N SER A 414 -0.22 9.45 2.56
CA SER A 414 -0.15 9.53 1.09
C SER A 414 1.27 9.33 0.57
N LEU A 415 2.27 9.93 1.23
CA LEU A 415 3.68 9.74 0.91
C LEU A 415 4.09 8.26 1.10
N PHE A 416 3.67 7.64 2.21
CA PHE A 416 3.90 6.21 2.44
C PHE A 416 3.32 5.36 1.31
N GLN A 417 2.07 5.59 0.95
CA GLN A 417 1.39 4.84 -0.09
C GLN A 417 2.03 5.05 -1.48
N THR A 418 2.47 6.27 -1.77
CA THR A 418 3.22 6.57 -3.00
C THR A 418 4.54 5.80 -3.04
N SER A 419 5.32 5.83 -1.95
CA SER A 419 6.57 5.09 -1.84
C SER A 419 6.36 3.58 -1.98
N PHE A 420 5.27 3.05 -1.41
CA PHE A 420 4.88 1.65 -1.51
C PHE A 420 4.63 1.26 -2.98
N GLN A 421 3.82 2.02 -3.71
CA GLN A 421 3.49 1.73 -5.11
C GLN A 421 4.66 1.94 -6.06
N VAL A 422 5.40 3.03 -5.91
CA VAL A 422 6.59 3.33 -6.71
C VAL A 422 7.65 2.26 -6.49
N GLY A 423 7.85 1.84 -5.23
CA GLY A 423 8.76 0.75 -4.88
C GLY A 423 8.40 -0.55 -5.60
N GLY A 424 7.11 -0.92 -5.58
CA GLY A 424 6.61 -2.08 -6.32
C GLY A 424 6.93 -2.02 -7.81
N ALA A 425 6.64 -0.89 -8.44
CA ALA A 425 6.87 -0.71 -9.89
C ALA A 425 8.36 -0.74 -10.25
N VAL A 426 9.19 0.03 -9.53
CA VAL A 426 10.61 0.20 -9.84
C VAL A 426 11.39 -1.09 -9.60
N VAL A 427 11.21 -1.73 -8.44
CA VAL A 427 11.94 -2.96 -8.11
C VAL A 427 11.53 -4.10 -9.04
N LEU A 428 10.23 -4.26 -9.32
CA LEU A 428 9.76 -5.28 -10.26
C LEU A 428 10.37 -5.08 -11.65
N ALA A 429 10.43 -3.84 -12.14
CA ALA A 429 10.99 -3.58 -13.46
C ALA A 429 12.50 -3.87 -13.52
N VAL A 430 13.25 -3.53 -12.47
CA VAL A 430 14.69 -3.87 -12.41
C VAL A 430 14.87 -5.41 -12.34
N VAL A 431 14.04 -6.09 -11.55
CA VAL A 431 14.07 -7.55 -11.43
C VAL A 431 13.77 -8.23 -12.76
N THR A 432 12.74 -7.78 -13.50
CA THR A 432 12.40 -8.32 -14.82
C THR A 432 13.51 -8.05 -15.85
N ALA A 433 14.15 -6.87 -15.80
CA ALA A 433 15.32 -6.56 -16.62
C ALA A 433 16.50 -7.51 -16.34
N VAL A 434 16.76 -7.85 -15.09
CA VAL A 434 17.81 -8.82 -14.72
C VAL A 434 17.46 -10.23 -15.24
N ILE A 435 16.18 -10.64 -15.16
CA ILE A 435 15.70 -11.91 -15.70
C ILE A 435 15.91 -11.96 -17.23
N ASP A 436 15.56 -10.90 -17.93
CA ASP A 436 15.71 -10.80 -19.40
C ASP A 436 17.18 -10.79 -19.80
N ALA A 437 18.03 -10.02 -19.10
CA ALA A 437 19.47 -9.96 -19.32
C ALA A 437 20.16 -11.31 -19.09
N ALA A 438 19.64 -12.12 -18.16
CA ALA A 438 20.10 -13.48 -17.94
C ALA A 438 19.60 -14.48 -19.00
N GLY A 439 18.81 -14.03 -19.98
CA GLY A 439 18.30 -14.83 -21.10
C GLY A 439 17.25 -15.87 -20.70
N ALA A 440 16.62 -15.77 -19.54
CA ALA A 440 15.67 -16.77 -19.02
C ALA A 440 14.52 -17.08 -20.00
N ASN A 441 14.11 -16.10 -20.81
CA ASN A 441 13.03 -16.25 -21.80
C ASN A 441 13.45 -16.97 -23.09
N THR A 442 14.75 -17.16 -23.33
CA THR A 442 15.30 -17.81 -24.53
C THR A 442 15.88 -19.20 -24.25
N LEU A 443 16.07 -19.54 -22.98
CA LEU A 443 16.63 -20.81 -22.56
C LEU A 443 15.58 -21.93 -22.64
N THR A 444 15.97 -23.07 -23.20
CA THR A 444 15.11 -24.26 -23.31
C THR A 444 15.34 -25.28 -22.22
N SER A 445 16.51 -25.26 -21.60
CA SER A 445 16.82 -26.16 -20.49
C SER A 445 16.25 -25.66 -19.17
N PRO A 446 15.41 -26.45 -18.45
CA PRO A 446 14.86 -26.06 -17.17
C PRO A 446 15.92 -25.68 -16.11
N ALA A 447 17.05 -26.38 -16.09
CA ALA A 447 18.14 -26.06 -15.16
C ALA A 447 18.81 -24.72 -15.48
N ALA A 448 18.93 -24.37 -16.76
CA ALA A 448 19.46 -23.08 -17.18
C ALA A 448 18.50 -21.93 -16.83
N VAL A 449 17.18 -22.13 -16.97
CA VAL A 449 16.15 -21.15 -16.57
C VAL A 449 16.20 -20.91 -15.06
N VAL A 450 16.28 -21.95 -14.22
CA VAL A 450 16.42 -21.78 -12.76
C VAL A 450 17.70 -20.99 -12.43
N SER A 451 18.81 -21.30 -13.10
CA SER A 451 20.06 -20.58 -12.92
C SER A 451 19.95 -19.12 -13.32
N ALA A 452 19.21 -18.81 -14.39
CA ALA A 452 18.96 -17.44 -14.86
C ALA A 452 18.05 -16.62 -13.91
N TYR A 453 17.26 -17.28 -13.06
CA TYR A 453 16.46 -16.57 -12.02
C TYR A 453 17.28 -16.20 -10.78
N ARG A 454 18.42 -16.84 -10.52
CA ARG A 454 19.24 -16.60 -9.30
C ARG A 454 19.71 -15.14 -9.15
N PRO A 455 20.23 -14.44 -10.19
CA PRO A 455 20.61 -13.04 -10.07
C PRO A 455 19.44 -12.15 -9.63
N ALA A 456 18.26 -12.40 -10.16
CA ALA A 456 17.03 -11.68 -9.78
C ALA A 456 16.66 -11.96 -8.31
N LEU A 457 16.79 -13.20 -7.83
CA LEU A 457 16.58 -13.56 -6.43
C LEU A 457 17.59 -12.89 -5.50
N TYR A 458 18.87 -12.83 -5.88
CA TYR A 458 19.87 -12.08 -5.12
C TYR A 458 19.54 -10.60 -5.02
N LEU A 459 19.08 -10.00 -6.11
CA LEU A 459 18.62 -8.61 -6.13
C LEU A 459 17.44 -8.40 -5.18
N ILE A 460 16.39 -9.24 -5.28
CA ILE A 460 15.21 -9.19 -4.40
C ILE A 460 15.61 -9.31 -2.93
N THR A 461 16.50 -10.26 -2.62
CA THR A 461 17.02 -10.46 -1.26
C THR A 461 17.85 -9.27 -0.79
N GLY A 462 18.66 -8.67 -1.66
CA GLY A 462 19.42 -7.46 -1.37
C GLY A 462 18.52 -6.27 -1.06
N VAL A 463 17.43 -6.09 -1.81
CA VAL A 463 16.45 -5.03 -1.55
C VAL A 463 15.77 -5.25 -0.18
N ALA A 464 15.39 -6.48 0.16
CA ALA A 464 14.82 -6.79 1.47
C ALA A 464 15.85 -6.57 2.60
N ALA A 465 17.12 -6.92 2.39
CA ALA A 465 18.20 -6.68 3.34
C ALA A 465 18.46 -5.18 3.56
N LEU A 466 18.38 -4.34 2.52
CA LEU A 466 18.44 -2.89 2.65
C LEU A 466 17.29 -2.36 3.52
N GLY A 467 16.07 -2.89 3.33
CA GLY A 467 14.93 -2.57 4.17
C GLY A 467 15.14 -2.97 5.64
N LEU A 468 15.72 -4.15 5.88
CA LEU A 468 16.11 -4.61 7.22
C LEU A 468 17.13 -3.66 7.86
N LEU A 469 18.19 -3.31 7.16
CA LEU A 469 19.20 -2.38 7.66
C LEU A 469 18.61 -1.01 8.02
N ALA A 470 17.71 -0.49 7.20
CA ALA A 470 17.01 0.77 7.46
C ALA A 470 16.06 0.68 8.67
N ALA A 471 15.54 -0.52 8.99
CA ALA A 471 14.63 -0.74 10.11
C ALA A 471 15.34 -0.88 11.47
N LEU A 472 16.58 -1.42 11.51
CA LEU A 472 17.32 -1.72 12.75
C LEU A 472 17.41 -0.53 13.74
N PRO A 473 17.67 0.73 13.30
CA PRO A 473 17.72 1.85 14.25
C PRO A 473 16.35 2.16 14.89
N GLY A 474 15.24 1.61 14.34
CA GLY A 474 13.90 1.73 14.93
C GLY A 474 13.70 0.92 16.20
N LEU A 475 14.48 -0.15 16.41
CA LEU A 475 14.45 -0.99 17.61
C LEU A 475 14.88 -0.22 18.88
N ARG A 476 15.90 0.63 18.75
CA ARG A 476 16.52 1.32 19.89
C ARG A 476 15.63 2.41 20.51
N ARG A 477 14.67 2.96 19.75
CA ARG A 477 13.78 4.04 20.23
C ARG A 477 12.49 3.51 20.88
N GLY A 478 12.05 2.30 20.56
CA GLY A 478 10.90 1.69 21.23
C GLY A 478 11.15 1.34 22.68
N SER A 479 12.41 0.99 23.03
CA SER A 479 12.80 0.70 24.41
C SER A 479 12.93 1.95 25.28
N THR A 480 13.26 3.10 24.72
CA THR A 480 13.41 4.36 25.46
C THR A 480 12.04 4.97 25.81
N GLN A 481 11.08 4.94 24.89
CA GLN A 481 9.73 5.43 25.19
C GLN A 481 8.99 4.59 26.25
N ILE A 482 9.16 3.28 26.24
CA ILE A 482 8.59 2.38 27.26
C ILE A 482 9.29 2.60 28.62
N ALA A 483 10.60 2.88 28.62
CA ALA A 483 11.36 3.16 29.83
C ALA A 483 10.97 4.53 30.43
N ASP A 484 10.77 5.54 29.61
CA ASP A 484 10.36 6.88 30.04
C ASP A 484 8.92 6.88 30.59
N GLU A 485 7.97 6.17 29.95
CA GLU A 485 6.60 5.98 30.49
C GLU A 485 6.60 5.21 31.81
N VAL A 486 7.41 4.16 31.96
CA VAL A 486 7.52 3.40 33.23
C VAL A 486 8.15 4.25 34.32
N THR A 487 9.09 5.13 34.00
CA THR A 487 9.75 6.02 34.94
C THR A 487 8.81 7.16 35.38
N GLU A 488 7.98 7.67 34.49
CA GLU A 488 6.98 8.71 34.77
C GLU A 488 5.84 8.17 35.66
N PHE A 489 5.38 6.92 35.40
CA PHE A 489 4.39 6.24 36.29
C PHE A 489 4.97 5.86 37.64
N SER A 490 6.26 5.48 37.71
CA SER A 490 6.93 5.15 39.01
C SER A 490 7.29 6.39 39.82
N GLY A 491 7.43 7.55 39.19
CA GLY A 491 7.70 8.83 39.88
C GLY A 491 6.47 9.53 40.45
N ALA A 492 5.25 9.10 40.06
CA ALA A 492 3.99 9.73 40.49
C ALA A 492 3.40 9.13 41.77
N GLU A 493 3.94 8.06 42.35
CA GLU A 493 3.48 7.42 43.59
C GLU A 493 4.43 7.66 44.77
N THR A 494 4.64 8.92 45.15
CA THR A 494 5.10 9.21 46.52
C THR A 494 4.24 10.34 47.05
N PRO A 495 3.14 10.05 47.79
CA PRO A 495 2.45 11.07 48.54
C PRO A 495 3.39 11.52 49.65
N ALA A 496 3.78 12.80 49.64
CA ALA A 496 4.46 13.43 50.74
C ALA A 496 3.60 13.29 52.03
N VAL A 497 4.02 12.42 52.93
CA VAL A 497 3.50 12.35 54.29
C VAL A 497 3.93 13.65 54.96
N ALA A 498 3.03 14.59 55.08
CA ALA A 498 3.20 15.76 55.94
C ALA A 498 3.23 15.31 57.38
N THR A 499 4.39 15.29 57.96
CA THR A 499 4.56 15.25 59.43
C THR A 499 4.19 16.61 59.98
N GLU A 500 2.96 16.74 60.47
CA GLU A 500 2.64 17.76 61.44
C GLU A 500 3.31 17.38 62.75
N SER A 501 4.35 18.12 63.11
CA SER A 501 4.96 18.11 64.44
C SER A 501 4.27 19.16 65.28
N GLU A 502 3.64 18.72 66.38
CA GLU A 502 3.24 19.51 67.50
C GLU A 502 4.37 20.40 68.06
N ALA A 503 4.05 21.62 68.36
CA ALA A 503 4.74 22.36 69.41
C ALA A 503 3.80 23.41 70.04
N ALA A 504 3.41 23.13 71.28
CA ALA A 504 3.08 24.01 72.39
C ALA A 504 2.33 25.35 72.19
#